data_5f184a39ceb4c882bfd038161868a3f0
#
_entry.id   5f184a39ceb4c882bfd038161868a3f0
#
_cell.length_a   1.000
_cell.length_b   1.000
_cell.length_c   1.000
_cell.angle_alpha   90.00
_cell.angle_beta   90.00
_cell.angle_gamma   90.00
#
_symmetry.space_group_name_H-M   'P 1'
#
loop_
_entity.id
_entity.type
_entity.pdbx_description
1 polymer ?
#
loop_
_entity_poly.entity_id
_entity_poly.type
_entity_poly.pdbx_seq_one_letter_code
_entity_poly.pdbx_strand_id
1 'polypeptide(L)'
;MTNYADFHRRSLTERDAFWSEQAQLVDWQTPPQQICDYSNPPFAKWFVGGTTNLCHNAVDRHLKDRAQQAALIYVSTETNEEKVYSFHELHAEVQRMAATLKDLSLIHI
;
A
#
# COMPACT_ATOMS: atom_id res chain seq x y z
N MET A 1 13.85 10.38 -19.93
CA MET A 1 12.70 9.59 -19.42
C MET A 1 12.88 8.16 -19.88
N THR A 2 12.99 7.24 -18.95
CA THR A 2 12.91 5.81 -19.26
C THR A 2 11.49 5.52 -19.76
N ASN A 3 11.36 4.93 -20.96
CA ASN A 3 10.05 4.52 -21.45
C ASN A 3 9.57 3.25 -20.71
N TYR A 4 8.27 2.93 -20.82
CA TYR A 4 7.69 1.76 -20.16
C TYR A 4 8.40 0.45 -20.54
N ALA A 5 8.83 0.27 -21.80
CA ALA A 5 9.50 -0.93 -22.24
C ALA A 5 10.85 -1.15 -21.54
N ASP A 6 11.61 -0.08 -21.33
CA ASP A 6 12.88 -0.15 -20.59
C ASP A 6 12.66 -0.43 -19.11
N PHE A 7 11.65 0.20 -18.50
CA PHE A 7 11.27 -0.03 -17.12
C PHE A 7 10.85 -1.49 -16.90
N HIS A 8 9.99 -2.02 -17.77
CA HIS A 8 9.56 -3.41 -17.73
C HIS A 8 10.72 -4.38 -17.96
N ARG A 9 11.59 -4.11 -18.94
CA ARG A 9 12.77 -4.94 -19.21
C ARG A 9 13.67 -5.03 -17.96
N ARG A 10 13.97 -3.91 -17.32
CA ARG A 10 14.76 -3.89 -16.09
C ARG A 10 14.14 -4.74 -14.97
N SER A 11 12.83 -4.73 -14.81
CA SER A 11 12.15 -5.54 -13.80
C SER A 11 12.34 -7.05 -13.96
N LEU A 12 12.65 -7.50 -15.19
CA LEU A 12 12.91 -8.89 -15.53
C LEU A 12 14.41 -9.24 -15.50
N THR A 13 15.26 -8.38 -16.06
CA THR A 13 16.70 -8.65 -16.23
C THR A 13 17.53 -8.28 -15.01
N GLU A 14 17.10 -7.27 -14.24
CA GLU A 14 17.78 -6.77 -13.04
C GLU A 14 16.85 -6.85 -11.82
N ARG A 15 16.19 -7.99 -11.67
CA ARG A 15 15.07 -8.19 -10.72
C ARG A 15 15.36 -7.63 -9.34
N ASP A 16 16.41 -8.08 -8.68
CA ASP A 16 16.66 -7.74 -7.27
C ASP A 16 17.04 -6.25 -7.12
N ALA A 17 17.86 -5.70 -8.02
CA ALA A 17 18.22 -4.29 -8.02
C ALA A 17 16.99 -3.40 -8.29
N PHE A 18 16.20 -3.75 -9.31
CA PHE A 18 14.98 -3.02 -9.67
C PHE A 18 13.98 -2.99 -8.50
N TRP A 19 13.65 -4.14 -7.93
CA TRP A 19 12.67 -4.22 -6.86
C TRP A 19 13.19 -3.66 -5.52
N SER A 20 14.51 -3.64 -5.31
CA SER A 20 15.12 -2.92 -4.19
C SER A 20 14.91 -1.40 -4.30
N GLU A 21 15.05 -0.84 -5.51
CA GLU A 21 14.73 0.57 -5.77
C GLU A 21 13.23 0.86 -5.54
N GLN A 22 12.35 0.01 -6.08
CA GLN A 22 10.90 0.20 -5.92
C GLN A 22 10.44 0.05 -4.47
N ALA A 23 11.08 -0.83 -3.69
CA ALA A 23 10.78 -1.00 -2.27
C ALA A 23 11.00 0.26 -1.43
N GLN A 24 11.81 1.21 -1.92
CA GLN A 24 12.02 2.49 -1.24
C GLN A 24 10.77 3.39 -1.24
N LEU A 25 9.80 3.11 -2.11
CA LEU A 25 8.51 3.83 -2.13
C LEU A 25 7.59 3.43 -0.98
N VAL A 26 7.88 2.33 -0.32
CA VAL A 26 7.10 1.78 0.80
C VAL A 26 7.73 2.22 2.12
N ASP A 27 6.90 2.70 3.04
CA ASP A 27 7.29 2.92 4.44
C ASP A 27 7.28 1.57 5.17
N TRP A 28 8.45 1.02 5.37
CA TRP A 28 8.63 -0.25 6.07
C TRP A 28 8.71 -0.04 7.59
N GLN A 29 8.00 -0.85 8.36
CA GLN A 29 8.21 -0.96 9.82
C GLN A 29 9.52 -1.70 10.08
N THR A 30 9.76 -2.78 9.32
CA THR A 30 11.02 -3.51 9.28
C THR A 30 11.41 -3.67 7.82
N PRO A 31 12.55 -3.12 7.37
CA PRO A 31 13.00 -3.29 5.99
C PRO A 31 13.26 -4.77 5.66
N PRO A 32 13.01 -5.20 4.41
CA PRO A 32 13.29 -6.56 3.99
C PRO A 32 14.81 -6.84 3.99
N GLN A 33 15.19 -8.04 4.38
CA GLN A 33 16.57 -8.52 4.36
C GLN A 33 16.97 -9.06 2.99
N GLN A 34 16.02 -9.58 2.24
CA GLN A 34 16.18 -10.14 0.89
C GLN A 34 15.00 -9.76 0.02
N ILE A 35 15.27 -9.34 -1.20
CA ILE A 35 14.21 -8.88 -2.13
C ILE A 35 13.39 -10.06 -2.64
N CYS A 36 14.05 -11.11 -3.12
CA CYS A 36 13.38 -12.32 -3.57
C CYS A 36 14.17 -13.57 -3.18
N ASP A 37 13.54 -14.49 -2.48
CA ASP A 37 14.04 -15.84 -2.26
C ASP A 37 13.36 -16.79 -3.25
N TYR A 38 14.13 -17.29 -4.20
CA TYR A 38 13.71 -18.27 -5.20
C TYR A 38 14.48 -19.59 -5.08
N SER A 39 14.87 -19.95 -3.86
CA SER A 39 15.61 -21.19 -3.58
C SER A 39 14.81 -22.47 -3.78
N ASN A 40 13.46 -22.36 -3.79
CA ASN A 40 12.55 -23.51 -3.98
C ASN A 40 11.53 -23.25 -5.13
N PRO A 41 11.97 -23.26 -6.41
CA PRO A 41 11.06 -23.05 -7.54
C PRO A 41 9.93 -24.08 -7.61
N PRO A 42 8.72 -23.71 -8.05
CA PRO A 42 8.32 -22.38 -8.56
C PRO A 42 7.90 -21.38 -7.47
N PHE A 43 8.08 -21.69 -6.21
CA PHE A 43 7.62 -20.86 -5.09
C PHE A 43 8.65 -19.75 -4.81
N ALA A 44 8.21 -18.48 -4.95
CA ALA A 44 9.01 -17.31 -4.62
C ALA A 44 8.50 -16.66 -3.32
N LYS A 45 9.42 -16.21 -2.47
CA LYS A 45 9.11 -15.36 -1.32
C LYS A 45 9.68 -13.97 -1.59
N TRP A 46 8.82 -12.95 -1.56
CA TRP A 46 9.22 -11.58 -1.82
C TRP A 46 9.38 -10.78 -0.53
N PHE A 47 10.35 -9.87 -0.52
CA PHE A 47 10.63 -8.95 0.59
C PHE A 47 10.74 -9.66 1.94
N VAL A 48 11.58 -10.69 1.97
CA VAL A 48 11.74 -11.61 3.12
C VAL A 48 12.14 -10.83 4.37
N GLY A 49 11.39 -11.05 5.46
CA GLY A 49 11.60 -10.38 6.75
C GLY A 49 11.08 -8.95 6.80
N GLY A 50 10.59 -8.39 5.68
CA GLY A 50 9.97 -7.07 5.64
C GLY A 50 8.59 -7.08 6.28
N THR A 51 8.29 -6.03 7.06
CA THR A 51 6.95 -5.77 7.60
C THR A 51 6.52 -4.35 7.30
N THR A 52 5.28 -4.18 6.92
CA THR A 52 4.68 -2.85 6.65
C THR A 52 3.19 -2.87 6.94
N ASN A 53 2.60 -1.69 7.00
CA ASN A 53 1.16 -1.51 7.13
C ASN A 53 0.61 -0.83 5.87
N LEU A 54 -0.34 -1.48 5.19
CA LEU A 54 -0.93 -0.96 3.97
C LEU A 54 -1.72 0.33 4.21
N CYS A 55 -2.49 0.41 5.31
CA CYS A 55 -3.26 1.59 5.65
C CYS A 55 -2.34 2.78 5.93
N HIS A 56 -1.25 2.56 6.67
CA HIS A 56 -0.23 3.59 6.89
C HIS A 56 0.30 4.13 5.56
N ASN A 57 0.69 3.26 4.64
CA ASN A 57 1.23 3.69 3.35
C ASN A 57 0.21 4.39 2.46
N ALA A 58 -1.06 3.96 2.51
CA ALA A 58 -2.10 4.51 1.65
C ALA A 58 -2.74 5.79 2.22
N VAL A 59 -2.83 5.93 3.54
CA VAL A 59 -3.60 6.99 4.20
C VAL A 59 -2.76 7.77 5.19
N ASP A 60 -2.26 7.12 6.25
CA ASP A 60 -1.73 7.81 7.43
C ASP A 60 -0.51 8.68 7.12
N ARG A 61 0.42 8.18 6.31
CA ARG A 61 1.63 8.91 5.91
C ARG A 61 1.35 10.23 5.18
N HIS A 62 0.17 10.37 4.59
CA HIS A 62 -0.25 11.57 3.85
C HIS A 62 -0.93 12.63 4.72
N LEU A 63 -1.26 12.31 5.98
CA LEU A 63 -1.92 13.26 6.89
C LEU A 63 -1.08 14.49 7.19
N LYS A 64 0.24 14.36 7.20
CA LYS A 64 1.14 15.46 7.50
C LYS A 64 1.09 16.56 6.43
N ASP A 65 1.13 16.16 5.15
CA ASP A 65 1.35 17.09 4.04
C ASP A 65 0.11 17.26 3.14
N ARG A 66 -0.85 16.33 3.19
CA ARG A 66 -2.01 16.24 2.28
C ARG A 66 -3.34 16.03 3.00
N ALA A 67 -3.46 16.35 4.27
CA ALA A 67 -4.65 16.05 5.08
C ALA A 67 -5.97 16.52 4.42
N GLN A 68 -5.97 17.68 3.77
CA GLN A 68 -7.14 18.27 3.12
C GLN A 68 -7.29 17.91 1.64
N GLN A 69 -6.33 17.17 1.06
CA GLN A 69 -6.42 16.73 -0.33
C GLN A 69 -7.46 15.62 -0.45
N ALA A 70 -8.20 15.59 -1.57
CA ALA A 70 -9.11 14.48 -1.89
C ALA A 70 -8.33 13.16 -1.98
N ALA A 71 -8.72 12.19 -1.16
CA ALA A 71 -8.16 10.85 -1.11
C ALA A 71 -9.05 9.82 -1.79
N LEU A 72 -10.37 10.01 -1.71
CA LEU A 72 -11.35 9.11 -2.28
C LEU A 72 -12.52 9.92 -2.84
N ILE A 73 -12.89 9.66 -4.08
CA ILE A 73 -14.08 10.21 -4.71
C ILE A 73 -15.02 9.04 -4.99
N TYR A 74 -16.18 9.05 -4.34
CA TYR A 74 -17.23 8.07 -4.52
C TYR A 74 -18.33 8.67 -5.39
N VAL A 75 -18.75 7.94 -6.42
CA VAL A 75 -19.86 8.33 -7.30
C VAL A 75 -20.80 7.14 -7.41
N SER A 76 -22.07 7.34 -7.08
CA SER A 76 -23.13 6.35 -7.27
C SER A 76 -24.14 6.86 -8.30
N THR A 77 -24.27 6.12 -9.40
CA THR A 77 -25.31 6.40 -10.42
C THR A 77 -26.70 5.90 -10.01
N GLU A 78 -26.77 4.98 -9.06
CA GLU A 78 -28.03 4.43 -8.56
C GLU A 78 -28.73 5.40 -7.60
N THR A 79 -27.97 6.02 -6.70
CA THR A 79 -28.48 6.98 -5.72
C THR A 79 -28.32 8.43 -6.15
N ASN A 80 -27.59 8.67 -7.26
CA ASN A 80 -27.20 9.99 -7.76
C ASN A 80 -26.44 10.80 -6.70
N GLU A 81 -25.58 10.12 -5.96
CA GLU A 81 -24.74 10.71 -4.91
C GLU A 81 -23.29 10.80 -5.36
N GLU A 82 -22.66 11.91 -5.02
CA GLU A 82 -21.21 12.08 -5.11
C GLU A 82 -20.68 12.47 -3.74
N LYS A 83 -19.61 11.81 -3.29
CA LYS A 83 -18.98 12.10 -2.01
C LYS A 83 -17.46 12.11 -2.16
N VAL A 84 -16.83 13.16 -1.67
CA VAL A 84 -15.39 13.32 -1.64
C VAL A 84 -14.92 13.19 -0.20
N TYR A 85 -13.93 12.34 0.03
CA TYR A 85 -13.24 12.21 1.31
C TYR A 85 -11.83 12.76 1.19
N SER A 86 -11.46 13.69 2.04
CA SER A 86 -10.07 14.07 2.24
C SER A 86 -9.29 12.94 2.94
N PHE A 87 -7.95 12.98 2.93
CA PHE A 87 -7.14 12.04 3.70
C PHE A 87 -7.49 12.06 5.20
N HIS A 88 -7.77 13.24 5.76
CA HIS A 88 -8.18 13.37 7.15
C HIS A 88 -9.51 12.67 7.44
N GLU A 89 -10.53 12.90 6.60
CA GLU A 89 -11.84 12.27 6.74
C GLU A 89 -11.76 10.76 6.53
N LEU A 90 -11.04 10.31 5.50
CA LEU A 90 -10.84 8.89 5.24
C LEU A 90 -10.15 8.19 6.40
N HIS A 91 -9.12 8.81 6.99
CA HIS A 91 -8.46 8.28 8.17
C HIS A 91 -9.43 8.12 9.36
N ALA A 92 -10.29 9.11 9.61
CA ALA A 92 -11.29 9.02 10.68
C ALA A 92 -12.30 7.88 10.45
N GLU A 93 -12.73 7.67 9.20
CA GLU A 93 -13.63 6.56 8.84
C GLU A 93 -12.96 5.20 9.00
N VAL A 94 -11.69 5.08 8.59
CA VAL A 94 -10.89 3.86 8.76
C VAL A 94 -10.74 3.52 10.23
N GLN A 95 -10.47 4.49 11.10
CA GLN A 95 -10.36 4.28 12.54
C GLN A 95 -11.69 3.81 13.15
N ARG A 96 -12.83 4.40 12.74
CA ARG A 96 -14.15 3.95 13.20
C ARG A 96 -14.44 2.51 12.78
N MET A 97 -14.13 2.14 11.52
CA MET A 97 -14.31 0.77 11.05
C MET A 97 -13.41 -0.21 11.82
N ALA A 98 -12.14 0.14 12.02
CA ALA A 98 -11.20 -0.68 12.76
C ALA A 98 -11.65 -0.92 14.21
N ALA A 99 -12.18 0.12 14.88
CA ALA A 99 -12.75 -0.01 16.22
C ALA A 99 -13.96 -0.97 16.24
N THR A 100 -14.86 -0.82 15.27
CA THR A 100 -16.04 -1.71 15.13
C THR A 100 -15.62 -3.17 14.91
N LEU A 101 -14.65 -3.42 14.03
CA LEU A 101 -14.14 -4.78 13.78
C LEU A 101 -13.48 -5.37 15.02
N LYS A 102 -12.77 -4.55 15.79
CA LYS A 102 -12.17 -4.97 17.06
C LYS A 102 -13.24 -5.33 18.09
N ASP A 103 -14.27 -4.51 18.26
CA ASP A 103 -15.37 -4.75 19.19
C ASP A 103 -16.17 -6.01 18.84
N LEU A 104 -16.30 -6.32 17.53
CA LEU A 104 -16.89 -7.55 17.03
C LEU A 104 -15.94 -8.76 17.13
N SER A 105 -14.74 -8.60 17.65
CA SER A 105 -13.70 -9.65 17.74
C SER A 105 -13.29 -10.28 16.39
N LEU A 106 -13.53 -9.56 15.27
CA LEU A 106 -13.25 -10.08 13.92
C LEU A 106 -11.77 -10.05 13.54
N ILE A 107 -10.94 -9.33 14.30
CA ILE A 107 -9.50 -9.23 14.04
C ILE A 107 -8.67 -10.34 14.69
N HIS A 108 -9.31 -11.24 15.45
CA HIS A 108 -8.67 -12.35 16.13
C HIS A 108 -9.02 -13.74 15.55
N ILE A 109 -9.57 -13.74 14.34
CA ILE A 109 -9.92 -14.98 13.64
C ILE A 109 -8.68 -15.60 12.97
#